data_7cec4d6b0b093ba4e519d124580ac1b8
#
_entry.id   7cec4d6b0b093ba4e519d124580ac1b8
#
_cell.length_a   1.000
_cell.length_b   1.000
_cell.length_c   1.000
_cell.angle_alpha   90.00
_cell.angle_beta   90.00
_cell.angle_gamma   90.00
#
_symmetry.space_group_name_H-M   'P 1'
#
loop_
_entity.id
_entity.type
_entity.pdbx_description
1 polymer ?
#
loop_
_entity_poly.entity_id
_entity_poly.type
_entity_poly.pdbx_seq_one_letter_code
_entity_poly.pdbx_strand_id
1 'polypeptide(L)'
;MLNRDFTATALNQKWVTDVTEFHVGQETLYFSPLMDLANREVIAYNFATRPKFSLVKKMLEQGLSRIKPTECPIIHSDQGVLYGTAEWEKMLEGKAVQSMSHRGNCYDNAVIESFFAILKSECFYSRTYHSIAELQAEIEEYLVYYNQKRIKLGLKGLSPVQYRAQYLS
;
A
#
# COMPACT_ATOMS: atom_id res chain seq x y z
N MET A 1 -6.88 0.24 17.06
CA MET A 1 -5.43 0.42 16.92
C MET A 1 -4.76 -0.90 16.60
N LEU A 2 -3.70 -0.87 15.80
CA LEU A 2 -2.93 -2.09 15.50
C LEU A 2 -2.10 -2.60 16.68
N ASN A 3 -1.74 -1.75 17.63
CA ASN A 3 -0.88 -2.10 18.77
C ASN A 3 0.39 -2.88 18.35
N ARG A 4 0.99 -2.49 17.23
CA ARG A 4 2.13 -3.17 16.59
C ARG A 4 1.83 -4.60 16.15
N ASP A 5 0.59 -5.04 16.15
CA ASP A 5 0.20 -6.31 15.60
C ASP A 5 -0.14 -6.16 14.12
N PHE A 6 0.82 -6.49 13.26
CA PHE A 6 0.70 -6.42 11.81
C PHE A 6 0.32 -7.76 11.17
N THR A 7 -0.22 -8.68 11.97
CA THR A 7 -0.75 -9.95 11.47
C THR A 7 -2.26 -9.86 11.26
N ALA A 8 -2.74 -10.55 10.24
CA ALA A 8 -4.17 -10.64 9.97
C ALA A 8 -4.51 -12.06 9.54
N THR A 9 -5.67 -12.55 9.97
CA THR A 9 -6.14 -13.91 9.69
C THR A 9 -7.16 -13.97 8.56
N ALA A 10 -7.68 -12.82 8.15
CA ALA A 10 -8.66 -12.71 7.08
C ALA A 10 -8.40 -11.46 6.25
N LEU A 11 -8.87 -11.47 5.01
CA LEU A 11 -8.82 -10.31 4.12
C LEU A 11 -9.62 -9.16 4.72
N ASN A 12 -9.20 -7.95 4.41
CA ASN A 12 -9.87 -6.72 4.80
C ASN A 12 -10.01 -6.53 6.31
N GLN A 13 -9.12 -7.14 7.10
CA GLN A 13 -9.00 -6.89 8.54
C GLN A 13 -8.07 -5.72 8.85
N LYS A 14 -6.90 -5.74 8.25
CA LYS A 14 -5.84 -4.75 8.52
C LYS A 14 -5.15 -4.37 7.22
N TRP A 15 -5.13 -3.09 6.96
CA TRP A 15 -4.47 -2.50 5.81
C TRP A 15 -3.35 -1.57 6.27
N VAL A 16 -2.32 -1.44 5.45
CA VAL A 16 -1.26 -0.44 5.64
C VAL A 16 -1.14 0.40 4.38
N THR A 17 -0.80 1.66 4.56
CA THR A 17 -0.55 2.59 3.47
C THR A 17 0.57 3.56 3.83
N ASP A 18 1.29 4.01 2.82
CA ASP A 18 2.30 5.05 2.93
C ASP A 18 2.54 5.61 1.52
N VAL A 19 3.28 6.69 1.43
CA VAL A 19 3.65 7.32 0.18
C VAL A 19 5.16 7.23 0.02
N THR A 20 5.61 6.83 -1.16
CA THR A 20 7.02 6.90 -1.53
C THR A 20 7.18 7.71 -2.81
N GLU A 21 8.40 8.17 -3.07
CA GLU A 21 8.70 8.97 -4.25
C GLU A 21 9.85 8.39 -5.07
N PHE A 22 9.80 8.66 -6.36
CA PHE A 22 10.83 8.27 -7.33
C PHE A 22 11.26 9.51 -8.11
N HIS A 23 12.53 9.64 -8.33
CA HIS A 23 13.10 10.75 -9.10
C HIS A 23 13.60 10.26 -10.46
N VAL A 24 13.13 10.88 -11.55
CA VAL A 24 13.60 10.64 -12.90
C VAL A 24 13.98 12.00 -13.49
N GLY A 25 15.28 12.26 -13.56
CA GLY A 25 15.78 13.59 -13.92
C GLY A 25 15.36 14.62 -12.90
N GLN A 26 14.62 15.63 -13.32
CA GLN A 26 14.09 16.68 -12.45
C GLN A 26 12.63 16.45 -12.06
N GLU A 27 12.03 15.37 -12.54
CA GLU A 27 10.65 15.03 -12.25
C GLU A 27 10.56 14.07 -11.07
N THR A 28 9.46 14.18 -10.31
CA THR A 28 9.16 13.30 -9.18
C THR A 28 7.84 12.60 -9.42
N LEU A 29 7.82 11.29 -9.20
CA LEU A 29 6.61 10.47 -9.21
C LEU A 29 6.34 10.01 -7.78
N TYR A 30 5.16 10.34 -7.27
CA TYR A 30 4.68 9.88 -5.97
C TYR A 30 3.80 8.66 -6.16
N PHE A 31 4.00 7.67 -5.31
CA PHE A 31 3.29 6.39 -5.34
C PHE A 31 2.64 6.11 -3.99
N SER A 32 1.34 5.86 -4.00
CA SER A 32 0.54 5.61 -2.80
C SER A 32 -0.16 4.26 -2.93
N PRO A 33 0.43 3.17 -2.41
CA PRO A 33 -0.21 1.86 -2.37
C PRO A 33 -1.00 1.64 -1.08
N LEU A 34 -1.98 0.75 -1.15
CA LEU A 34 -2.71 0.21 -0.02
C LEU A 34 -2.51 -1.31 0.00
N MET A 35 -2.00 -1.84 1.10
CA MET A 35 -1.65 -3.26 1.23
C MET A 35 -2.52 -3.95 2.26
N ASP A 36 -3.06 -5.12 1.92
CA ASP A 36 -3.73 -5.98 2.87
C ASP A 36 -2.69 -6.83 3.62
N LEU A 37 -2.71 -6.76 4.94
CA LEU A 37 -1.75 -7.48 5.77
C LEU A 37 -1.99 -8.99 5.82
N ALA A 38 -3.16 -9.47 5.42
CA ALA A 38 -3.47 -10.90 5.43
C ALA A 38 -2.59 -11.70 4.46
N ASN A 39 -2.35 -11.13 3.26
CA ASN A 39 -1.59 -11.81 2.21
C ASN A 39 -0.53 -10.91 1.56
N ARG A 40 -0.31 -9.69 2.07
CA ARG A 40 0.65 -8.72 1.52
C ARG A 40 0.31 -8.26 0.09
N GLU A 41 -0.92 -8.43 -0.34
CA GLU A 41 -1.38 -7.97 -1.66
C GLU A 41 -1.53 -6.45 -1.69
N VAL A 42 -1.06 -5.82 -2.75
CA VAL A 42 -1.35 -4.41 -3.03
C VAL A 42 -2.74 -4.35 -3.65
N ILE A 43 -3.73 -3.95 -2.87
CA ILE A 43 -5.15 -4.01 -3.26
C ILE A 43 -5.63 -2.75 -3.97
N ALA A 44 -4.92 -1.64 -3.80
CA ALA A 44 -5.23 -0.37 -4.44
C ALA A 44 -3.96 0.46 -4.52
N TYR A 45 -3.88 1.37 -5.48
CA TYR A 45 -2.75 2.29 -5.58
C TYR A 45 -3.12 3.50 -6.43
N ASN A 46 -2.32 4.56 -6.28
CA ASN A 46 -2.41 5.73 -7.14
C ASN A 46 -1.04 6.36 -7.31
N PHE A 47 -0.88 7.10 -8.39
CA PHE A 47 0.33 7.87 -8.70
C PHE A 47 -0.04 9.34 -8.92
N ALA A 48 0.89 10.23 -8.60
CA ALA A 48 0.75 11.65 -8.88
C ALA A 48 2.12 12.30 -9.00
N THR A 49 2.16 13.48 -9.61
CA THR A 49 3.40 14.27 -9.71
C THR A 49 3.56 15.24 -8.53
N ARG A 50 2.58 15.31 -7.64
CA ARG A 50 2.60 16.15 -6.44
C ARG A 50 1.97 15.42 -5.26
N PRO A 51 2.50 15.62 -4.03
CA PRO A 51 1.98 14.94 -2.84
C PRO A 51 0.75 15.67 -2.28
N LYS A 52 -0.32 15.75 -3.07
CA LYS A 52 -1.59 16.36 -2.66
C LYS A 52 -2.55 15.29 -2.13
N PHE A 53 -3.58 15.73 -1.43
CA PHE A 53 -4.60 14.84 -0.87
C PHE A 53 -5.25 13.95 -1.94
N SER A 54 -5.43 14.45 -3.18
CA SER A 54 -5.98 13.66 -4.29
C SER A 54 -5.22 12.35 -4.56
N LEU A 55 -3.92 12.31 -4.24
CA LEU A 55 -3.10 11.09 -4.37
C LEU A 55 -3.65 9.97 -3.48
N VAL A 56 -3.81 10.24 -2.19
CA VAL A 56 -4.28 9.25 -1.22
C VAL A 56 -5.80 9.05 -1.29
N LYS A 57 -6.55 10.08 -1.68
CA LYS A 57 -8.00 10.01 -1.85
C LYS A 57 -8.40 8.95 -2.89
N LYS A 58 -7.82 9.01 -4.08
CA LYS A 58 -8.13 8.07 -5.17
C LYS A 58 -7.74 6.64 -4.79
N MET A 59 -6.60 6.47 -4.13
CA MET A 59 -6.15 5.18 -3.63
C MET A 59 -7.17 4.62 -2.63
N LEU A 60 -7.60 5.43 -1.66
CA LEU A 60 -8.55 5.02 -0.63
C LEU A 60 -9.92 4.69 -1.21
N GLU A 61 -10.41 5.48 -2.17
CA GLU A 61 -11.67 5.19 -2.88
C GLU A 61 -11.63 3.80 -3.52
N GLN A 62 -10.54 3.43 -4.17
CA GLN A 62 -10.36 2.10 -4.77
C GLN A 62 -10.40 1.00 -3.69
N GLY A 63 -9.69 1.21 -2.59
CA GLY A 63 -9.65 0.24 -1.50
C GLY A 63 -11.02 0.04 -0.87
N LEU A 64 -11.69 1.13 -0.52
CA LEU A 64 -13.00 1.08 0.12
C LEU A 64 -14.10 0.50 -0.78
N SER A 65 -13.95 0.59 -2.10
CA SER A 65 -14.91 -0.02 -3.03
C SER A 65 -14.88 -1.56 -3.00
N ARG A 66 -13.85 -2.16 -2.42
CA ARG A 66 -13.66 -3.61 -2.37
C ARG A 66 -14.27 -4.26 -1.13
N ILE A 67 -14.54 -3.50 -0.08
CA ILE A 67 -15.05 -4.05 1.17
C ILE A 67 -16.54 -4.34 1.09
N LYS A 68 -16.95 -5.39 1.79
CA LYS A 68 -18.37 -5.73 1.99
C LYS A 68 -18.95 -4.89 3.12
N PRO A 69 -20.28 -4.70 3.17
CA PRO A 69 -20.91 -3.92 4.26
C PRO A 69 -20.61 -4.44 5.68
N THR A 70 -20.25 -5.72 5.81
CA THR A 70 -19.90 -6.35 7.09
C THR A 70 -18.44 -6.20 7.46
N GLU A 71 -17.60 -5.68 6.56
CA GLU A 71 -16.17 -5.52 6.77
C GLU A 71 -15.86 -4.11 7.21
N CYS A 72 -14.92 -3.97 8.15
CA CYS A 72 -14.45 -2.67 8.63
C CYS A 72 -12.94 -2.78 8.93
N PRO A 73 -12.09 -2.62 7.90
CA PRO A 73 -10.65 -2.75 8.09
C PRO A 73 -10.08 -1.67 8.98
N ILE A 74 -8.99 -2.00 9.67
CA ILE A 74 -8.14 -1.02 10.34
C ILE A 74 -7.10 -0.58 9.30
N ILE A 75 -7.02 0.72 9.02
CA ILE A 75 -6.02 1.28 8.11
C ILE A 75 -4.92 1.92 8.94
N HIS A 76 -3.71 1.38 8.84
CA HIS A 76 -2.55 1.92 9.53
C HIS A 76 -1.72 2.80 8.57
N SER A 77 -1.36 3.99 9.03
CA SER A 77 -0.50 4.92 8.33
C SER A 77 0.45 5.59 9.32
N ASP A 78 1.43 6.34 8.81
CA ASP A 78 2.20 7.25 9.65
C ASP A 78 1.37 8.50 10.00
N GLN A 79 1.96 9.43 10.75
CA GLN A 79 1.32 10.70 11.11
C GLN A 79 1.51 11.79 10.05
N GLY A 80 1.67 11.39 8.78
CA GLY A 80 1.84 12.32 7.67
C GLY A 80 0.62 13.24 7.51
N VAL A 81 0.89 14.43 6.97
CA VAL A 81 -0.13 15.48 6.80
C VAL A 81 -1.35 15.02 6.04
N LEU A 82 -1.17 14.15 5.04
CA LEU A 82 -2.27 13.68 4.17
C LEU A 82 -3.29 12.82 4.91
N TYR A 83 -2.86 12.11 5.95
CA TYR A 83 -3.70 11.19 6.72
C TYR A 83 -4.34 11.83 7.96
N GLY A 84 -3.93 13.05 8.31
CA GLY A 84 -4.48 13.79 9.43
C GLY A 84 -5.54 14.81 9.03
N THR A 85 -6.04 14.78 7.80
CA THR A 85 -7.03 15.73 7.31
C THR A 85 -8.44 15.32 7.69
N ALA A 86 -9.32 16.30 7.84
CA ALA A 86 -10.74 16.04 8.07
C ALA A 86 -11.38 15.28 6.89
N GLU A 87 -10.90 15.52 5.67
CA GLU A 87 -11.37 14.80 4.48
C GLU A 87 -11.04 13.32 4.54
N TRP A 88 -9.83 12.95 4.99
CA TRP A 88 -9.44 11.57 5.17
C TRP A 88 -10.31 10.87 6.22
N GLU A 89 -10.48 11.51 7.37
CA GLU A 89 -11.31 10.98 8.46
C GLU A 89 -12.76 10.76 8.01
N LYS A 90 -13.30 11.72 7.25
CA LYS A 90 -14.65 11.63 6.72
C LYS A 90 -14.82 10.47 5.75
N MET A 91 -13.82 10.19 4.93
CA MET A 91 -13.86 9.05 4.01
C MET A 91 -13.89 7.70 4.75
N LEU A 92 -13.24 7.62 5.90
CA LEU A 92 -13.18 6.40 6.71
C LEU A 92 -14.45 6.18 7.54
N GLU A 93 -15.20 7.22 7.82
CA GLU A 93 -16.35 7.18 8.72
C GLU A 93 -17.35 6.11 8.32
N GLY A 94 -17.62 5.18 9.25
CA GLY A 94 -18.53 4.06 9.01
C GLY A 94 -18.00 2.96 8.10
N LYS A 95 -16.74 3.07 7.60
CA LYS A 95 -16.17 2.12 6.63
C LYS A 95 -14.89 1.48 7.12
N ALA A 96 -14.08 2.22 7.85
CA ALA A 96 -12.77 1.76 8.32
C ALA A 96 -12.38 2.49 9.60
N VAL A 97 -11.42 1.92 10.32
CA VAL A 97 -10.87 2.51 11.55
C VAL A 97 -9.45 2.94 11.29
N GLN A 98 -9.12 4.19 11.65
CA GLN A 98 -7.78 4.72 11.48
C GLN A 98 -6.87 4.28 12.62
N SER A 99 -5.67 3.85 12.27
CA SER A 99 -4.56 3.61 13.19
C SER A 99 -3.34 4.37 12.68
N MET A 100 -2.65 5.08 13.58
CA MET A 100 -1.44 5.82 13.21
C MET A 100 -0.26 5.33 14.04
N SER A 101 0.93 5.29 13.40
CA SER A 101 2.17 5.01 14.11
C SER A 101 2.50 6.15 15.08
N HIS A 102 3.16 5.81 16.18
CA HIS A 102 3.67 6.81 17.10
C HIS A 102 4.76 7.66 16.42
N ARG A 103 4.76 8.96 16.73
CA ARG A 103 5.73 9.90 16.17
C ARG A 103 7.16 9.42 16.46
N GLY A 104 7.95 9.31 15.40
CA GLY A 104 9.36 8.88 15.50
C GLY A 104 9.57 7.38 15.66
N ASN A 105 8.53 6.56 15.56
CA ASN A 105 8.64 5.11 15.65
C ASN A 105 8.60 4.47 14.27
N CYS A 106 9.79 4.19 13.71
CA CYS A 106 9.93 3.60 12.36
C CYS A 106 9.49 2.14 12.27
N TYR A 107 9.35 1.42 13.39
CA TYR A 107 8.95 0.01 13.37
C TYR A 107 7.47 -0.18 13.03
N ASP A 108 6.65 0.83 13.25
CA ASP A 108 5.22 0.74 13.04
C ASP A 108 4.84 0.63 11.54
N ASN A 109 5.73 1.04 10.63
CA ASN A 109 5.52 0.97 9.17
C ASN A 109 6.48 0.02 8.46
N ALA A 110 7.13 -0.89 9.20
CA ALA A 110 8.17 -1.76 8.65
C ALA A 110 7.69 -2.62 7.46
N VAL A 111 6.43 -3.04 7.46
CA VAL A 111 5.88 -3.89 6.40
C VAL A 111 5.82 -3.15 5.08
N ILE A 112 5.27 -1.94 5.07
CA ILE A 112 5.15 -1.14 3.83
C ILE A 112 6.52 -0.63 3.38
N GLU A 113 7.40 -0.27 4.32
CA GLU A 113 8.77 0.13 4.01
C GLU A 113 9.57 -1.01 3.38
N SER A 114 9.41 -2.23 3.87
CA SER A 114 10.00 -3.42 3.28
C SER A 114 9.50 -3.64 1.85
N PHE A 115 8.22 -3.44 1.61
CA PHE A 115 7.65 -3.49 0.27
C PHE A 115 8.28 -2.44 -0.65
N PHE A 116 8.43 -1.20 -0.19
CA PHE A 116 9.08 -0.14 -0.98
C PHE A 116 10.52 -0.48 -1.32
N ALA A 117 11.26 -1.06 -0.37
CA ALA A 117 12.64 -1.48 -0.62
C ALA A 117 12.72 -2.56 -1.71
N ILE A 118 11.83 -3.55 -1.66
CA ILE A 118 11.73 -4.61 -2.66
C ILE A 118 11.36 -4.02 -4.03
N LEU A 119 10.34 -3.18 -4.08
CA LEU A 119 9.90 -2.52 -5.30
C LEU A 119 11.05 -1.73 -5.96
N LYS A 120 11.74 -0.91 -5.19
CA LYS A 120 12.85 -0.10 -5.71
C LYS A 120 14.01 -0.96 -6.17
N SER A 121 14.35 -2.01 -5.42
CA SER A 121 15.42 -2.93 -5.76
C SER A 121 15.12 -3.73 -7.03
N GLU A 122 13.90 -4.24 -7.18
CA GLU A 122 13.55 -5.12 -8.30
C GLU A 122 13.08 -4.37 -9.55
N CYS A 123 12.56 -3.14 -9.40
CA CYS A 123 11.95 -2.41 -10.50
C CYS A 123 12.66 -1.09 -10.85
N PHE A 124 13.29 -0.42 -9.90
CA PHE A 124 13.80 0.96 -10.10
C PHE A 124 15.30 1.06 -10.23
N TYR A 125 16.07 0.54 -9.25
CA TYR A 125 17.52 0.76 -9.22
C TYR A 125 18.29 0.08 -10.32
N SER A 126 17.76 -1.00 -10.88
CA SER A 126 18.45 -1.79 -11.91
C SER A 126 18.29 -1.25 -13.33
N ARG A 127 17.50 -0.19 -13.53
CA ARG A 127 17.18 0.37 -14.84
C ARG A 127 17.31 1.88 -14.86
N THR A 128 17.51 2.44 -16.05
CA THR A 128 17.47 3.88 -16.30
C THR A 128 16.14 4.22 -16.98
N TYR A 129 15.41 5.18 -16.43
CA TYR A 129 14.14 5.66 -16.99
C TYR A 129 14.31 7.04 -17.59
N HIS A 130 13.64 7.30 -18.72
CA HIS A 130 13.71 8.55 -19.44
C HIS A 130 12.55 9.50 -19.08
N SER A 131 11.48 8.97 -18.48
CA SER A 131 10.33 9.76 -18.07
C SER A 131 9.61 9.10 -16.88
N ILE A 132 8.84 9.88 -16.14
CA ILE A 132 8.01 9.34 -15.08
C ILE A 132 6.88 8.45 -15.62
N ALA A 133 6.40 8.73 -16.85
CA ALA A 133 5.40 7.90 -17.50
C ALA A 133 5.92 6.49 -17.79
N GLU A 134 7.17 6.38 -18.24
CA GLU A 134 7.83 5.08 -18.44
C GLU A 134 7.98 4.33 -17.12
N LEU A 135 8.43 5.01 -16.08
CA LEU A 135 8.57 4.41 -14.74
C LEU A 135 7.21 3.95 -14.20
N GLN A 136 6.17 4.77 -14.32
CA GLN A 136 4.84 4.40 -13.85
C GLN A 136 4.33 3.14 -14.52
N ALA A 137 4.48 3.02 -15.84
CA ALA A 137 4.09 1.84 -16.59
C ALA A 137 4.81 0.58 -16.09
N GLU A 138 6.12 0.70 -15.82
CA GLU A 138 6.91 -0.42 -15.29
C GLU A 138 6.49 -0.81 -13.88
N ILE A 139 6.19 0.16 -13.02
CA ILE A 139 5.69 -0.14 -11.67
C ILE A 139 4.33 -0.84 -11.75
N GLU A 140 3.44 -0.40 -12.64
CA GLU A 140 2.13 -1.04 -12.82
C GLU A 140 2.27 -2.50 -13.26
N GLU A 141 3.17 -2.80 -14.18
CA GLU A 141 3.49 -4.18 -14.57
C GLU A 141 4.09 -4.97 -13.40
N TYR A 142 5.00 -4.35 -12.66
CA TYR A 142 5.60 -4.98 -11.50
C TYR A 142 4.56 -5.34 -10.44
N LEU A 143 3.57 -4.49 -10.21
CA LEU A 143 2.50 -4.77 -9.24
C LEU A 143 1.67 -5.99 -9.62
N VAL A 144 1.41 -6.19 -10.90
CA VAL A 144 0.74 -7.40 -11.39
C VAL A 144 1.61 -8.63 -11.08
N TYR A 145 2.89 -8.57 -11.41
CA TYR A 145 3.85 -9.63 -11.09
C TYR A 145 3.93 -9.89 -9.58
N TYR A 146 4.07 -8.84 -8.79
CA TYR A 146 4.16 -8.93 -7.33
C TYR A 146 2.95 -9.63 -6.73
N ASN A 147 1.76 -9.25 -7.13
CA ASN A 147 0.52 -9.82 -6.60
C ASN A 147 0.27 -11.26 -7.06
N GLN A 148 0.54 -11.56 -8.32
CA GLN A 148 0.10 -12.80 -8.94
C GLN A 148 1.19 -13.88 -9.05
N LYS A 149 2.46 -13.49 -9.14
CA LYS A 149 3.54 -14.42 -9.47
C LYS A 149 4.70 -14.42 -8.50
N ARG A 150 5.01 -13.28 -7.87
CA ARG A 150 6.16 -13.17 -6.99
C ARG A 150 5.93 -13.96 -5.71
N ILE A 151 6.71 -15.01 -5.52
CA ILE A 151 6.60 -15.87 -4.33
C ILE A 151 7.25 -15.22 -3.11
N LYS A 152 6.71 -15.52 -1.93
CA LYS A 152 7.23 -15.06 -0.64
C LYS A 152 7.34 -16.23 0.31
N LEU A 153 8.48 -16.36 1.00
CA LEU A 153 8.67 -17.41 1.99
C LEU A 153 7.64 -17.31 3.12
N GLY A 154 7.34 -16.10 3.56
CA GLY A 154 6.33 -15.86 4.61
C GLY A 154 4.91 -16.23 4.19
N LEU A 155 4.66 -16.45 2.90
CA LEU A 155 3.38 -16.92 2.35
C LEU A 155 3.48 -18.36 1.85
N LYS A 156 4.27 -19.20 2.51
CA LYS A 156 4.46 -20.62 2.18
C LYS A 156 4.98 -20.83 0.75
N GLY A 157 5.79 -19.89 0.24
CA GLY A 157 6.32 -19.96 -1.11
C GLY A 157 5.31 -19.63 -2.21
N LEU A 158 4.22 -18.96 -1.87
CA LEU A 158 3.18 -18.54 -2.80
C LEU A 158 3.22 -17.03 -3.04
N SER A 159 2.61 -16.58 -4.12
CA SER A 159 2.34 -15.17 -4.33
C SER A 159 1.15 -14.71 -3.45
N PRO A 160 0.99 -13.40 -3.23
CA PRO A 160 -0.15 -12.89 -2.47
C PRO A 160 -1.50 -13.42 -2.93
N VAL A 161 -1.77 -13.40 -4.24
CA VAL A 161 -3.05 -13.89 -4.80
C VAL A 161 -3.21 -15.40 -4.63
N GLN A 162 -2.14 -16.16 -4.84
CA GLN A 162 -2.16 -17.62 -4.64
C GLN A 162 -2.42 -17.98 -3.17
N TYR A 163 -1.78 -17.27 -2.25
CA TYR A 163 -1.98 -17.46 -0.83
C TYR A 163 -3.43 -17.16 -0.43
N ARG A 164 -4.00 -16.06 -0.93
CA ARG A 164 -5.40 -15.74 -0.69
C ARG A 164 -6.32 -16.85 -1.16
N ALA A 165 -6.11 -17.37 -2.38
CA ALA A 165 -6.95 -18.41 -2.95
C ALA A 165 -6.91 -19.71 -2.15
N GLN A 166 -5.75 -20.06 -1.59
CA GLN A 166 -5.59 -21.33 -0.87
C GLN A 166 -5.94 -21.26 0.62
N TYR A 167 -5.71 -20.13 1.28
CA TYR A 167 -5.76 -20.04 2.74
C TYR A 167 -6.75 -19.01 3.29
N LEU A 168 -7.26 -18.10 2.47
CA LEU A 168 -8.08 -16.96 2.93
C LEU A 168 -9.45 -16.86 2.25
N SER A 169 -9.74 -17.76 1.35
CA SER A 169 -11.04 -17.76 0.64
C SER A 169 -12.12 -18.51 1.42
#